data_9aa06aabb609306a961fcbf8a5d981c6
#
_entry.id   9aa06aabb609306a961fcbf8a5d981c6
#
_cell.length_a   1.000
_cell.length_b   1.000
_cell.length_c   1.000
_cell.angle_alpha   90.00
_cell.angle_beta   90.00
_cell.angle_gamma   90.00
#
_symmetry.space_group_name_H-M   'P 1'
#
loop_
_entity.id
_entity.type
_entity.pdbx_description
1 polymer ?
#
loop_
_entity_poly.entity_id
_entity_poly.type
_entity_poly.pdbx_seq_one_letter_code
_entity_poly.pdbx_strand_id
1 'polypeptide(L)'
;MYFPKNLSELTLDFLNSVLEKEFNSRIKSFTKGKELDPGFTGEVHRISLVFAEEKDSMPKSLIIKFQTSNSGINAFMTKIKGYEKEIKIYKIISNIRELNLPKVYYAQINEEGSKYLMIMEDLEERGFVKPDREKPFDVKIFKLIVEYFSKLQSNFWGEERQKDIEWIKNNNFGEYMKEFTINNFDKKKNYFLENNRKLLNKDTIDMIKNIKIEELFELINPNNIRNKNNTTLLHGDPRCNNLFINKNNDLMTMIDWQYINIGLGLKDIILFIGTMLDENNIKKEELMELKDLYFNSLIKNGVKNYDRKKFDEDWKNLTMVCLCNIISASAEENIGDDEEKREKYNKHILTAEKRFIEFIQKQKF
;
A
#
# COMPACT_ATOMS: atom_id res chain seq x y z
N MET A 1 13.50 -7.09 25.82
CA MET A 1 14.78 -7.51 25.19
C MET A 1 15.34 -6.30 24.43
N TYR A 2 16.63 -5.98 24.58
CA TYR A 2 17.27 -4.88 23.85
C TYR A 2 17.33 -5.21 22.35
N PHE A 3 17.04 -4.23 21.50
CA PHE A 3 17.29 -4.26 20.06
C PHE A 3 17.70 -2.87 19.57
N PRO A 4 18.50 -2.75 18.48
CA PRO A 4 18.88 -1.48 17.88
C PRO A 4 17.68 -0.63 17.46
N LYS A 5 17.73 0.68 17.73
CA LYS A 5 16.65 1.62 17.43
C LYS A 5 16.90 2.45 16.17
N ASN A 6 18.08 2.33 15.62
CA ASN A 6 18.52 2.98 14.38
C ASN A 6 19.75 2.26 13.82
N LEU A 7 20.15 2.63 12.61
CA LEU A 7 21.27 1.98 11.94
C LEU A 7 22.61 2.13 12.69
N SER A 8 22.83 3.23 13.42
CA SER A 8 24.11 3.44 14.15
C SER A 8 24.29 2.45 15.29
N GLU A 9 23.20 2.02 15.93
CA GLU A 9 23.18 1.03 17.02
C GLU A 9 23.26 -0.42 16.53
N LEU A 10 23.17 -0.66 15.21
CA LEU A 10 23.27 -2.01 14.65
C LEU A 10 24.72 -2.52 14.77
N THR A 11 24.89 -3.65 15.45
CA THR A 11 26.19 -4.27 15.70
C THR A 11 26.28 -5.66 15.10
N LEU A 12 27.51 -6.14 14.87
CA LEU A 12 27.78 -7.49 14.39
C LEU A 12 27.28 -8.56 15.37
N ASP A 13 27.47 -8.33 16.67
CA ASP A 13 27.02 -9.25 17.72
C ASP A 13 25.50 -9.37 17.73
N PHE A 14 24.78 -8.25 17.56
CA PHE A 14 23.34 -8.29 17.46
C PHE A 14 22.88 -9.09 16.23
N LEU A 15 23.44 -8.81 15.04
CA LEU A 15 23.12 -9.54 13.82
C LEU A 15 23.36 -11.04 13.98
N ASN A 16 24.51 -11.44 14.53
CA ASN A 16 24.78 -12.85 14.80
C ASN A 16 23.81 -13.46 15.80
N SER A 17 23.44 -12.73 16.86
CA SER A 17 22.52 -13.24 17.87
C SER A 17 21.14 -13.61 17.33
N VAL A 18 20.69 -12.93 16.24
CA VAL A 18 19.35 -13.10 15.66
C VAL A 18 19.33 -13.85 14.33
N LEU A 19 20.46 -13.94 13.60
CA LEU A 19 20.53 -14.49 12.25
C LEU A 19 21.39 -15.76 12.12
N GLU A 20 22.32 -16.05 13.06
CA GLU A 20 23.24 -17.18 12.94
C GLU A 20 22.53 -18.53 12.77
N LYS A 21 21.40 -18.73 13.50
CA LYS A 21 20.62 -19.95 13.38
C LYS A 21 19.90 -20.06 12.03
N GLU A 22 19.43 -18.93 11.51
CA GLU A 22 18.71 -18.88 10.24
C GLU A 22 19.62 -19.25 9.07
N PHE A 23 20.83 -18.72 9.04
CA PHE A 23 21.78 -18.96 7.96
C PHE A 23 22.69 -20.16 8.21
N ASN A 24 22.66 -20.73 9.40
CA ASN A 24 23.60 -21.78 9.83
C ASN A 24 25.07 -21.42 9.51
N SER A 25 25.38 -20.15 9.68
CA SER A 25 26.72 -19.57 9.51
C SER A 25 26.78 -18.21 10.21
N ARG A 26 27.96 -17.90 10.71
CA ARG A 26 28.20 -16.63 11.39
C ARG A 26 28.53 -15.53 10.38
N ILE A 27 27.95 -14.35 10.60
CA ILE A 27 28.33 -13.15 9.85
C ILE A 27 29.70 -12.71 10.36
N LYS A 28 30.69 -12.59 9.47
CA LYS A 28 32.05 -12.15 9.75
C LYS A 28 32.17 -10.63 9.79
N SER A 29 31.48 -9.96 8.88
CA SER A 29 31.40 -8.50 8.82
C SER A 29 30.17 -8.06 8.05
N PHE A 30 29.77 -6.81 8.25
CA PHE A 30 28.73 -6.17 7.45
C PHE A 30 29.08 -4.72 7.15
N THR A 31 28.56 -4.21 6.05
CA THR A 31 28.71 -2.82 5.64
C THR A 31 27.34 -2.15 5.65
N LYS A 32 27.25 -1.00 6.33
CA LYS A 32 26.04 -0.17 6.35
C LYS A 32 25.94 0.59 5.03
N GLY A 33 24.90 0.33 4.26
CA GLY A 33 24.59 1.05 3.02
C GLY A 33 23.91 2.40 3.29
N LYS A 34 23.70 3.15 2.21
CA LYS A 34 22.88 4.38 2.27
C LYS A 34 21.41 4.04 2.54
N GLU A 35 20.70 5.00 3.09
CA GLU A 35 19.26 4.93 3.18
C GLU A 35 18.65 4.74 1.77
N LEU A 36 17.79 3.73 1.65
CA LEU A 36 17.05 3.48 0.42
C LEU A 36 15.80 4.35 0.47
N ASP A 37 15.61 5.20 -0.52
CA ASP A 37 14.47 6.08 -0.75
C ASP A 37 13.80 6.52 0.58
N PRO A 38 14.11 7.70 1.13
CA PRO A 38 13.68 8.09 2.47
C PRO A 38 12.17 7.93 2.59
N GLY A 39 11.78 6.82 3.20
CA GLY A 39 10.38 6.48 3.43
C GLY A 39 9.74 7.53 4.32
N PHE A 40 8.48 7.85 4.06
CA PHE A 40 7.75 8.82 4.88
C PHE A 40 7.54 8.30 6.32
N THR A 41 7.33 6.98 6.47
CA THR A 41 6.92 6.34 7.72
C THR A 41 7.99 5.50 8.40
N GLY A 42 9.16 5.33 7.77
CA GLY A 42 10.27 4.55 8.31
C GLY A 42 11.57 4.82 7.58
N GLU A 43 12.68 4.48 8.23
CA GLU A 43 14.02 4.49 7.66
C GLU A 43 14.34 3.09 7.14
N VAL A 44 14.72 2.99 5.87
CA VAL A 44 15.02 1.71 5.19
C VAL A 44 16.47 1.73 4.71
N HIS A 45 17.24 0.74 5.14
CA HIS A 45 18.66 0.64 4.80
C HIS A 45 18.97 -0.74 4.22
N ARG A 46 19.87 -0.78 3.23
CA ARG A 46 20.51 -2.02 2.79
C ARG A 46 21.81 -2.21 3.57
N ILE A 47 22.04 -3.42 4.06
CA ILE A 47 23.36 -3.82 4.58
C ILE A 47 23.91 -4.93 3.69
N SER A 48 25.22 -4.91 3.42
CA SER A 48 25.92 -6.00 2.75
C SER A 48 26.58 -6.90 3.78
N LEU A 49 26.51 -8.22 3.55
CA LEU A 49 27.00 -9.23 4.49
C LEU A 49 28.21 -9.98 3.94
N VAL A 50 29.12 -10.35 4.81
CA VAL A 50 30.19 -11.33 4.57
C VAL A 50 30.07 -12.40 5.64
N PHE A 51 29.90 -13.65 5.23
CA PHE A 51 29.79 -14.79 6.14
C PHE A 51 31.17 -15.43 6.43
N ALA A 52 31.29 -16.12 7.55
CA ALA A 52 32.48 -16.87 7.90
C ALA A 52 32.66 -18.09 6.97
N GLU A 53 31.53 -18.73 6.61
CA GLU A 53 31.44 -19.78 5.62
C GLU A 53 30.43 -19.34 4.58
N GLU A 54 30.88 -19.07 3.36
CA GLU A 54 30.02 -18.65 2.25
C GLU A 54 29.38 -19.86 1.59
N LYS A 55 28.08 -19.77 1.31
CA LYS A 55 27.31 -20.72 0.51
C LYS A 55 26.48 -19.92 -0.51
N ASP A 56 26.31 -20.47 -1.70
CA ASP A 56 25.57 -19.81 -2.79
C ASP A 56 24.12 -19.43 -2.41
N SER A 57 23.54 -20.13 -1.44
CA SER A 57 22.17 -19.88 -0.96
C SER A 57 22.06 -18.76 0.08
N MET A 58 23.18 -18.18 0.52
CA MET A 58 23.17 -17.12 1.52
C MET A 58 22.97 -15.74 0.90
N PRO A 59 22.20 -14.84 1.54
CA PRO A 59 22.00 -13.50 1.02
C PRO A 59 23.30 -12.70 1.13
N LYS A 60 23.62 -11.93 0.10
CA LYS A 60 24.74 -10.97 0.11
C LYS A 60 24.33 -9.64 0.75
N SER A 61 23.05 -9.36 0.79
CA SER A 61 22.48 -8.17 1.43
C SER A 61 21.17 -8.46 2.15
N LEU A 62 20.83 -7.60 3.10
CA LEU A 62 19.55 -7.59 3.79
C LEU A 62 19.00 -6.17 3.85
N ILE A 63 17.69 -6.07 3.95
CA ILE A 63 16.99 -4.81 4.18
C ILE A 63 16.68 -4.69 5.68
N ILE A 64 17.07 -3.55 6.23
CA ILE A 64 16.81 -3.19 7.64
C ILE A 64 15.83 -2.03 7.65
N LYS A 65 14.74 -2.19 8.38
CA LYS A 65 13.69 -1.18 8.48
C LYS A 65 13.54 -0.74 9.95
N PHE A 66 13.57 0.58 10.18
CA PHE A 66 13.35 1.21 11.49
C PHE A 66 12.15 2.16 11.43
N GLN A 67 11.68 2.62 12.59
CA GLN A 67 10.75 3.73 12.67
C GLN A 67 11.35 5.00 12.06
N THR A 68 10.49 5.91 11.62
CA THR A 68 10.94 7.24 11.16
C THR A 68 11.55 8.05 12.30
N SER A 69 12.56 8.87 11.99
CA SER A 69 13.13 9.85 12.91
C SER A 69 12.24 11.08 13.12
N ASN A 70 11.27 11.34 12.23
CA ASN A 70 10.30 12.41 12.39
C ASN A 70 9.34 12.10 13.54
N SER A 71 9.39 12.89 14.62
CA SER A 71 8.61 12.65 15.84
C SER A 71 7.10 12.70 15.63
N GLY A 72 6.61 13.61 14.79
CA GLY A 72 5.17 13.75 14.49
C GLY A 72 4.64 12.55 13.71
N ILE A 73 5.36 12.13 12.69
CA ILE A 73 5.01 10.95 11.90
C ILE A 73 5.12 9.69 12.75
N ASN A 74 6.16 9.56 13.59
CA ASN A 74 6.32 8.43 14.48
C ASN A 74 5.17 8.34 15.49
N ALA A 75 4.75 9.45 16.07
CA ALA A 75 3.58 9.51 16.97
C ALA A 75 2.29 9.07 16.25
N PHE A 76 2.09 9.51 15.01
CA PHE A 76 0.97 9.07 14.18
C PHE A 76 1.02 7.57 13.90
N MET A 77 2.18 7.04 13.46
CA MET A 77 2.37 5.62 13.18
C MET A 77 2.15 4.75 14.42
N THR A 78 2.59 5.23 15.59
CA THR A 78 2.33 4.57 16.88
C THR A 78 0.83 4.54 17.20
N LYS A 79 0.14 5.68 17.03
CA LYS A 79 -1.31 5.81 17.25
C LYS A 79 -2.11 4.83 16.39
N ILE A 80 -1.78 4.70 15.11
CA ILE A 80 -2.46 3.79 14.18
C ILE A 80 -1.91 2.35 14.24
N LYS A 81 -0.95 2.09 15.12
CA LYS A 81 -0.24 0.78 15.26
C LYS A 81 0.40 0.29 13.96
N GLY A 82 0.88 1.20 13.11
CA GLY A 82 1.40 0.87 11.79
C GLY A 82 2.56 -0.12 11.83
N TYR A 83 3.53 0.09 12.72
CA TYR A 83 4.68 -0.81 12.87
C TYR A 83 4.29 -2.19 13.41
N GLU A 84 3.37 -2.22 14.39
CA GLU A 84 2.85 -3.48 14.93
C GLU A 84 2.09 -4.28 13.85
N LYS A 85 1.29 -3.58 13.05
CA LYS A 85 0.53 -4.17 11.95
C LYS A 85 1.45 -4.82 10.93
N GLU A 86 2.49 -4.11 10.49
CA GLU A 86 3.44 -4.63 9.52
C GLU A 86 4.09 -5.91 10.01
N ILE A 87 4.59 -5.94 11.26
CA ILE A 87 5.19 -7.15 11.84
C ILE A 87 4.20 -8.31 11.90
N LYS A 88 2.99 -8.06 12.37
CA LYS A 88 1.99 -9.12 12.55
C LYS A 88 1.48 -9.68 11.22
N ILE A 89 1.22 -8.79 10.25
CA ILE A 89 0.63 -9.25 8.99
C ILE A 89 1.59 -10.10 8.18
N TYR A 90 2.89 -9.79 8.15
CA TYR A 90 3.87 -10.63 7.45
C TYR A 90 3.84 -12.07 7.92
N LYS A 91 3.63 -12.32 9.22
CA LYS A 91 3.54 -13.68 9.78
C LYS A 91 2.32 -14.45 9.24
N ILE A 92 1.25 -13.74 8.92
CA ILE A 92 -0.02 -14.32 8.46
C ILE A 92 0.02 -14.56 6.94
N ILE A 93 0.35 -13.50 6.18
CA ILE A 93 0.29 -13.55 4.71
C ILE A 93 1.48 -14.29 4.08
N SER A 94 2.59 -14.51 4.79
CA SER A 94 3.72 -15.32 4.31
C SER A 94 3.34 -16.77 3.97
N ASN A 95 2.24 -17.25 4.50
CA ASN A 95 1.70 -18.58 4.16
C ASN A 95 1.04 -18.61 2.76
N ILE A 96 0.76 -17.46 2.15
CA ILE A 96 0.19 -17.33 0.81
C ILE A 96 1.36 -17.19 -0.18
N ARG A 97 1.83 -18.34 -0.70
CA ARG A 97 3.05 -18.40 -1.52
C ARG A 97 3.01 -17.52 -2.77
N GLU A 98 1.83 -17.37 -3.36
CA GLU A 98 1.60 -16.61 -4.60
C GLU A 98 1.83 -15.10 -4.43
N LEU A 99 1.92 -14.61 -3.20
CA LEU A 99 2.23 -13.20 -2.93
C LEU A 99 3.71 -12.85 -3.06
N ASN A 100 4.60 -13.85 -3.18
CA ASN A 100 6.04 -13.67 -3.39
C ASN A 100 6.72 -12.72 -2.38
N LEU A 101 6.20 -12.63 -1.16
CA LEU A 101 6.66 -11.70 -0.13
C LEU A 101 8.15 -11.87 0.17
N PRO A 102 8.84 -10.80 0.59
CA PRO A 102 10.17 -10.93 1.15
C PRO A 102 10.12 -11.72 2.46
N LYS A 103 11.10 -12.58 2.68
CA LYS A 103 11.25 -13.27 3.96
C LYS A 103 11.61 -12.28 5.05
N VAL A 104 10.92 -12.35 6.19
CA VAL A 104 11.28 -11.60 7.39
C VAL A 104 12.08 -12.50 8.30
N TYR A 105 13.34 -12.15 8.54
CA TYR A 105 14.28 -12.93 9.35
C TYR A 105 14.16 -12.58 10.84
N TYR A 106 13.92 -11.31 11.13
CA TYR A 106 13.75 -10.80 12.49
C TYR A 106 12.82 -9.61 12.51
N ALA A 107 11.98 -9.51 13.53
CA ALA A 107 11.16 -8.33 13.76
C ALA A 107 10.90 -8.15 15.26
N GLN A 108 11.07 -6.95 15.75
CA GLN A 108 10.85 -6.56 17.14
C GLN A 108 10.25 -5.16 17.23
N ILE A 109 9.41 -4.96 18.23
CA ILE A 109 8.80 -3.66 18.56
C ILE A 109 8.82 -3.49 20.08
N ASN A 110 8.97 -2.26 20.57
CA ASN A 110 8.89 -1.95 21.98
C ASN A 110 7.42 -1.94 22.47
N GLU A 111 7.23 -1.93 23.79
CA GLU A 111 5.88 -1.98 24.40
C GLU A 111 5.01 -0.79 24.02
N GLU A 112 5.59 0.39 23.87
CA GLU A 112 4.87 1.61 23.45
C GLU A 112 4.53 1.64 21.95
N GLY A 113 5.08 0.71 21.15
CA GLY A 113 4.85 0.67 19.70
C GLY A 113 5.56 1.75 18.90
N SER A 114 6.48 2.50 19.52
CA SER A 114 7.15 3.69 18.94
C SER A 114 8.53 3.41 18.36
N LYS A 115 9.12 2.26 18.70
CA LYS A 115 10.42 1.80 18.22
C LYS A 115 10.30 0.39 17.67
N TYR A 116 10.70 0.20 16.43
CA TYR A 116 10.69 -1.12 15.81
C TYR A 116 11.92 -1.35 14.94
N LEU A 117 12.22 -2.61 14.74
CA LEU A 117 13.25 -3.11 13.85
C LEU A 117 12.68 -4.30 13.08
N MET A 118 12.85 -4.29 11.76
CA MET A 118 12.58 -5.46 10.92
C MET A 118 13.82 -5.73 10.05
N ILE A 119 14.25 -6.98 9.99
CA ILE A 119 15.33 -7.48 9.13
C ILE A 119 14.70 -8.42 8.13
N MET A 120 14.83 -8.10 6.85
CA MET A 120 14.14 -8.84 5.79
C MET A 120 15.03 -9.06 4.57
N GLU A 121 14.60 -9.97 3.73
CA GLU A 121 15.21 -10.29 2.45
C GLU A 121 15.31 -9.06 1.55
N ASP A 122 16.41 -8.95 0.82
CA ASP A 122 16.56 -7.99 -0.26
C ASP A 122 15.96 -8.56 -1.55
N LEU A 123 14.82 -8.04 -1.95
CA LEU A 123 14.10 -8.49 -3.14
C LEU A 123 14.90 -8.31 -4.44
N GLU A 124 15.86 -7.37 -4.47
CA GLU A 124 16.71 -7.18 -5.64
C GLU A 124 17.63 -8.38 -5.88
N GLU A 125 18.06 -9.09 -4.82
CA GLU A 125 18.80 -10.34 -4.96
C GLU A 125 17.98 -11.47 -5.59
N ARG A 126 16.66 -11.45 -5.38
CA ARG A 126 15.72 -12.34 -6.06
C ARG A 126 15.39 -11.92 -7.49
N GLY A 127 15.98 -10.83 -7.98
CA GLY A 127 15.74 -10.31 -9.31
C GLY A 127 14.46 -9.48 -9.44
N PHE A 128 13.87 -9.06 -8.32
CA PHE A 128 12.79 -8.08 -8.32
C PHE A 128 13.35 -6.67 -8.37
N VAL A 129 12.64 -5.77 -9.03
CA VAL A 129 13.00 -4.35 -9.13
C VAL A 129 11.77 -3.49 -8.85
N LYS A 130 11.98 -2.29 -8.32
CA LYS A 130 10.92 -1.28 -8.27
C LYS A 130 10.69 -0.76 -9.69
N PRO A 131 9.45 -0.74 -10.18
CA PRO A 131 9.17 -0.14 -11.46
C PRO A 131 9.39 1.38 -11.42
N ASP A 132 9.82 1.92 -12.55
CA ASP A 132 9.96 3.36 -12.71
C ASP A 132 8.57 3.99 -12.85
N ARG A 133 8.14 4.72 -11.83
CA ARG A 133 6.82 5.35 -11.78
C ARG A 133 6.65 6.53 -12.75
N GLU A 134 7.75 7.08 -13.28
CA GLU A 134 7.72 8.15 -14.28
C GLU A 134 7.37 7.55 -15.67
N LYS A 135 7.51 6.24 -15.85
CA LYS A 135 7.17 5.53 -17.07
C LYS A 135 5.74 4.99 -17.02
N PRO A 136 5.04 4.97 -18.18
CA PRO A 136 3.75 4.31 -18.28
C PRO A 136 3.88 2.82 -17.98
N PHE A 137 2.92 2.28 -17.26
CA PHE A 137 2.85 0.83 -17.02
C PHE A 137 2.19 0.14 -18.20
N ASP A 138 2.75 -0.99 -18.60
CA ASP A 138 2.09 -1.91 -19.53
C ASP A 138 0.81 -2.50 -18.89
N VAL A 139 -0.22 -2.74 -19.71
CA VAL A 139 -1.45 -3.41 -19.26
C VAL A 139 -1.19 -4.76 -18.60
N LYS A 140 -0.12 -5.45 -18.99
CA LYS A 140 0.33 -6.69 -18.36
C LYS A 140 0.62 -6.51 -16.87
N ILE A 141 1.24 -5.40 -16.47
CA ILE A 141 1.52 -5.10 -15.07
C ILE A 141 0.21 -4.88 -14.29
N PHE A 142 -0.75 -4.16 -14.87
CA PHE A 142 -2.06 -3.99 -14.23
C PHE A 142 -2.81 -5.33 -14.08
N LYS A 143 -2.70 -6.25 -15.04
CA LYS A 143 -3.26 -7.61 -14.91
C LYS A 143 -2.64 -8.36 -13.76
N LEU A 144 -1.31 -8.32 -13.61
CA LEU A 144 -0.62 -8.94 -12.46
C LEU A 144 -1.09 -8.37 -11.12
N ILE A 145 -1.26 -7.05 -11.03
CA ILE A 145 -1.73 -6.38 -9.81
C ILE A 145 -3.15 -6.81 -9.46
N VAL A 146 -4.03 -6.87 -10.46
CA VAL A 146 -5.42 -7.32 -10.29
C VAL A 146 -5.45 -8.79 -9.78
N GLU A 147 -4.64 -9.66 -10.36
CA GLU A 147 -4.54 -11.06 -9.95
C GLU A 147 -3.95 -11.21 -8.54
N TYR A 148 -2.91 -10.44 -8.23
CA TYR A 148 -2.29 -10.41 -6.91
C TYR A 148 -3.29 -10.02 -5.82
N PHE A 149 -3.98 -8.88 -6.00
CA PHE A 149 -4.96 -8.42 -5.02
C PHE A 149 -6.17 -9.35 -4.94
N SER A 150 -6.64 -9.89 -6.07
CA SER A 150 -7.75 -10.85 -6.02
C SER A 150 -7.36 -12.10 -5.23
N LYS A 151 -6.11 -12.57 -5.33
CA LYS A 151 -5.59 -13.69 -4.56
C LYS A 151 -5.48 -13.36 -3.08
N LEU A 152 -4.83 -12.25 -2.75
CA LEU A 152 -4.73 -11.79 -1.36
C LEU A 152 -6.11 -11.67 -0.72
N GLN A 153 -7.00 -10.93 -1.37
CA GLN A 153 -8.28 -10.54 -0.81
C GLN A 153 -9.26 -11.71 -0.70
N SER A 154 -9.23 -12.66 -1.63
CA SER A 154 -10.06 -13.85 -1.55
C SER A 154 -9.71 -14.75 -0.34
N ASN A 155 -8.47 -14.73 0.13
CA ASN A 155 -8.07 -15.46 1.34
C ASN A 155 -8.72 -14.91 2.63
N PHE A 156 -9.09 -13.63 2.64
CA PHE A 156 -9.67 -12.95 3.79
C PHE A 156 -11.10 -12.42 3.53
N TRP A 157 -11.77 -12.94 2.50
CA TRP A 157 -13.09 -12.46 2.09
C TRP A 157 -14.20 -12.92 3.02
N GLY A 158 -14.94 -11.95 3.59
CA GLY A 158 -16.03 -12.19 4.54
C GLY A 158 -15.51 -12.52 5.95
N GLU A 159 -16.35 -12.28 6.94
CA GLU A 159 -15.98 -12.40 8.37
C GLU A 159 -15.41 -13.78 8.76
N GLU A 160 -15.92 -14.84 8.15
CA GLU A 160 -15.49 -16.21 8.47
C GLU A 160 -13.99 -16.45 8.19
N ARG A 161 -13.42 -15.76 7.19
CA ARG A 161 -12.01 -15.87 6.81
C ARG A 161 -11.11 -14.83 7.48
N GLN A 162 -11.66 -13.97 8.33
CA GLN A 162 -10.92 -12.87 8.97
C GLN A 162 -10.48 -13.16 10.40
N LYS A 163 -10.67 -14.38 10.90
CA LYS A 163 -10.36 -14.75 12.30
C LYS A 163 -8.93 -14.40 12.71
N ASP A 164 -7.96 -14.69 11.85
CA ASP A 164 -6.54 -14.44 12.14
C ASP A 164 -6.15 -12.96 12.03
N ILE A 165 -7.04 -12.12 11.50
CA ILE A 165 -6.82 -10.68 11.30
C ILE A 165 -7.84 -9.81 12.04
N GLU A 166 -8.67 -10.37 12.92
CA GLU A 166 -9.67 -9.60 13.70
C GLU A 166 -9.06 -8.46 14.52
N TRP A 167 -7.83 -8.63 14.97
CA TRP A 167 -7.09 -7.59 15.68
C TRP A 167 -6.92 -6.29 14.89
N ILE A 168 -7.05 -6.32 13.56
CA ILE A 168 -7.02 -5.13 12.70
C ILE A 168 -8.27 -4.26 12.92
N LYS A 169 -9.43 -4.85 13.23
CA LYS A 169 -10.71 -4.13 13.44
C LYS A 169 -10.62 -3.10 14.60
N ASN A 170 -9.79 -3.37 15.59
CA ASN A 170 -9.61 -2.48 16.74
C ASN A 170 -8.74 -1.26 16.45
N ASN A 171 -8.54 -0.94 15.19
CA ASN A 171 -7.58 0.04 14.73
C ASN A 171 -8.28 1.13 13.93
N ASN A 172 -8.18 2.32 14.44
CA ASN A 172 -8.91 3.50 13.97
C ASN A 172 -8.38 4.13 12.66
N PHE A 173 -7.48 3.47 11.89
CA PHE A 173 -6.94 4.08 10.67
C PHE A 173 -8.05 4.35 9.62
N GLY A 174 -8.96 3.42 9.43
CA GLY A 174 -10.10 3.60 8.52
C GLY A 174 -11.00 4.76 8.94
N GLU A 175 -11.31 4.89 10.23
CA GLU A 175 -12.08 6.01 10.78
C GLU A 175 -11.31 7.32 10.68
N TYR A 176 -10.01 7.32 10.99
CA TYR A 176 -9.16 8.49 10.81
C TYR A 176 -9.20 9.01 9.35
N MET A 177 -9.04 8.11 8.37
CA MET A 177 -9.09 8.49 6.95
C MET A 177 -10.48 8.98 6.54
N LYS A 178 -11.55 8.38 7.07
CA LYS A 178 -12.93 8.84 6.86
C LYS A 178 -13.10 10.27 7.39
N GLU A 179 -12.75 10.50 8.65
CA GLU A 179 -12.81 11.82 9.29
C GLU A 179 -11.95 12.86 8.54
N PHE A 180 -10.71 12.49 8.20
CA PHE A 180 -9.84 13.36 7.42
C PHE A 180 -10.49 13.76 6.10
N THR A 181 -11.05 12.80 5.38
CA THR A 181 -11.66 13.04 4.06
C THR A 181 -12.91 13.91 4.19
N ILE A 182 -13.82 13.59 5.11
CA ILE A 182 -15.03 14.41 5.35
C ILE A 182 -14.66 15.84 5.72
N ASN A 183 -13.72 16.03 6.64
CA ASN A 183 -13.33 17.34 7.14
C ASN A 183 -12.61 18.24 6.10
N ASN A 184 -11.98 17.64 5.10
CA ASN A 184 -11.17 18.36 4.12
C ASN A 184 -11.81 18.45 2.72
N PHE A 185 -12.71 17.55 2.36
CA PHE A 185 -13.29 17.48 1.03
C PHE A 185 -13.91 18.82 0.57
N ASP A 186 -14.83 19.37 1.35
CA ASP A 186 -15.51 20.63 0.96
C ASP A 186 -14.58 21.83 0.95
N LYS A 187 -13.56 21.84 1.81
CA LYS A 187 -12.53 22.90 1.85
C LYS A 187 -11.65 22.88 0.61
N LYS A 188 -11.32 21.67 0.11
CA LYS A 188 -10.38 21.46 -0.99
C LYS A 188 -11.04 21.32 -2.36
N LYS A 189 -12.32 21.02 -2.40
CA LYS A 189 -13.10 20.76 -3.62
C LYS A 189 -12.99 21.89 -4.65
N ASN A 190 -13.15 23.13 -4.22
CA ASN A 190 -13.07 24.27 -5.14
C ASN A 190 -11.65 24.49 -5.67
N TYR A 191 -10.64 24.36 -4.81
CA TYR A 191 -9.23 24.42 -5.18
C TYR A 191 -8.89 23.32 -6.23
N PHE A 192 -9.31 22.09 -5.99
CA PHE A 192 -9.13 20.99 -6.94
C PHE A 192 -9.78 21.26 -8.28
N LEU A 193 -11.04 21.75 -8.31
CA LEU A 193 -11.78 22.06 -9.54
C LEU A 193 -11.12 23.19 -10.34
N GLU A 194 -10.59 24.21 -9.67
CA GLU A 194 -9.89 25.33 -10.31
C GLU A 194 -8.54 24.88 -10.91
N ASN A 195 -7.73 24.17 -10.15
CA ASN A 195 -6.41 23.73 -10.58
C ASN A 195 -6.47 22.73 -11.73
N ASN A 196 -7.51 21.89 -11.75
CA ASN A 196 -7.68 20.84 -12.76
C ASN A 196 -8.67 21.22 -13.87
N ARG A 197 -9.10 22.49 -13.96
CA ARG A 197 -10.17 22.96 -14.87
C ARG A 197 -9.95 22.55 -16.33
N LYS A 198 -8.70 22.54 -16.80
CA LYS A 198 -8.36 22.17 -18.18
C LYS A 198 -8.47 20.68 -18.48
N LEU A 199 -8.44 19.84 -17.45
CA LEU A 199 -8.52 18.38 -17.54
C LEU A 199 -9.96 17.86 -17.33
N LEU A 200 -10.80 18.62 -16.64
CA LEU A 200 -12.14 18.23 -16.25
C LEU A 200 -13.17 18.57 -17.31
N ASN A 201 -13.96 17.58 -17.71
CA ASN A 201 -15.17 17.82 -18.51
C ASN A 201 -16.34 18.28 -17.62
N LYS A 202 -17.41 18.79 -18.24
CA LYS A 202 -18.58 19.32 -17.54
C LYS A 202 -19.24 18.29 -16.62
N ASP A 203 -19.42 17.08 -17.12
CA ASP A 203 -20.10 16.01 -16.37
C ASP A 203 -19.34 15.64 -15.09
N THR A 204 -17.99 15.57 -15.18
CA THR A 204 -17.13 15.32 -14.01
C THR A 204 -17.18 16.49 -13.02
N ILE A 205 -17.20 17.73 -13.47
CA ILE A 205 -17.35 18.91 -12.61
C ILE A 205 -18.69 18.88 -11.88
N ASP A 206 -19.78 18.64 -12.60
CA ASP A 206 -21.12 18.57 -12.01
C ASP A 206 -21.24 17.40 -11.03
N MET A 207 -20.64 16.25 -11.35
CA MET A 207 -20.55 15.10 -10.46
C MET A 207 -19.84 15.48 -9.15
N ILE A 208 -18.63 16.06 -9.21
CA ILE A 208 -17.84 16.44 -8.02
C ILE A 208 -18.60 17.45 -7.14
N LYS A 209 -19.24 18.45 -7.75
CA LYS A 209 -20.02 19.45 -7.03
C LYS A 209 -21.19 18.87 -6.24
N ASN A 210 -21.78 17.78 -6.75
CA ASN A 210 -22.97 17.15 -6.16
C ASN A 210 -22.65 15.97 -5.23
N ILE A 211 -21.37 15.69 -4.95
CA ILE A 211 -21.01 14.64 -3.98
C ILE A 211 -21.52 15.01 -2.59
N LYS A 212 -22.28 14.09 -2.00
CA LYS A 212 -22.69 14.10 -0.59
C LYS A 212 -21.80 13.11 0.15
N ILE A 213 -20.75 13.63 0.76
CA ILE A 213 -19.65 12.79 1.23
C ILE A 213 -20.05 11.86 2.38
N GLU A 214 -20.87 12.32 3.30
CA GLU A 214 -21.34 11.51 4.43
C GLU A 214 -22.21 10.33 3.95
N GLU A 215 -23.15 10.59 3.02
CA GLU A 215 -23.99 9.55 2.42
C GLU A 215 -23.12 8.51 1.69
N LEU A 216 -22.10 8.98 0.97
CA LEU A 216 -21.19 8.11 0.25
C LEU A 216 -20.39 7.18 1.18
N PHE A 217 -19.88 7.72 2.31
CA PHE A 217 -19.17 6.90 3.29
C PHE A 217 -20.09 5.89 3.99
N GLU A 218 -21.37 6.20 4.17
CA GLU A 218 -22.33 5.21 4.69
C GLU A 218 -22.57 4.05 3.72
N LEU A 219 -22.57 4.30 2.40
CA LEU A 219 -22.74 3.22 1.39
C LEU A 219 -21.59 2.20 1.43
N ILE A 220 -20.39 2.64 1.77
CA ILE A 220 -19.18 1.79 1.83
C ILE A 220 -18.80 1.37 3.24
N ASN A 221 -19.56 1.75 4.25
CA ASN A 221 -19.26 1.43 5.65
C ASN A 221 -19.15 -0.10 5.82
N PRO A 222 -17.97 -0.61 6.26
CA PRO A 222 -17.76 -2.05 6.41
C PRO A 222 -18.62 -2.68 7.50
N ASN A 223 -19.08 -1.88 8.47
CA ASN A 223 -19.97 -2.33 9.56
C ASN A 223 -21.44 -2.38 9.14
N ASN A 224 -21.78 -1.84 7.98
CA ASN A 224 -23.13 -1.95 7.45
C ASN A 224 -23.42 -3.41 7.07
N ILE A 225 -24.59 -3.93 7.46
CA ILE A 225 -25.03 -5.30 7.18
C ILE A 225 -24.92 -5.66 5.69
N ARG A 226 -25.12 -4.68 4.79
CA ARG A 226 -24.96 -4.82 3.34
C ARG A 226 -23.53 -5.17 2.92
N ASN A 227 -22.52 -4.72 3.66
CA ASN A 227 -21.11 -4.83 3.29
C ASN A 227 -20.35 -5.90 4.10
N LYS A 228 -20.89 -6.30 5.24
CA LYS A 228 -20.24 -7.17 6.23
C LYS A 228 -19.62 -8.44 5.65
N ASN A 229 -20.29 -9.09 4.70
CA ASN A 229 -19.83 -10.31 4.05
C ASN A 229 -18.93 -10.04 2.82
N ASN A 230 -18.73 -8.78 2.43
CA ASN A 230 -17.94 -8.36 1.27
C ASN A 230 -16.67 -7.61 1.67
N THR A 231 -16.36 -7.61 2.95
CA THR A 231 -15.09 -7.04 3.45
C THR A 231 -13.96 -8.03 3.34
N THR A 232 -12.75 -7.50 3.20
CA THR A 232 -11.52 -8.28 3.14
C THR A 232 -10.34 -7.49 3.69
N LEU A 233 -9.16 -8.12 3.73
CA LEU A 233 -7.89 -7.43 4.04
C LEU A 233 -7.54 -6.47 2.91
N LEU A 234 -7.28 -5.22 3.26
CA LEU A 234 -6.73 -4.18 2.39
C LEU A 234 -5.25 -3.97 2.71
N HIS A 235 -4.45 -3.72 1.67
CA HIS A 235 -3.10 -3.19 1.83
C HIS A 235 -3.12 -1.77 2.43
N GLY A 236 -4.07 -0.95 1.96
CA GLY A 236 -4.32 0.40 2.45
C GLY A 236 -3.42 1.49 1.86
N ASP A 237 -2.29 1.14 1.25
CA ASP A 237 -1.38 2.04 0.52
C ASP A 237 -0.85 1.38 -0.76
N PRO A 238 -1.73 0.98 -1.70
CA PRO A 238 -1.34 0.30 -2.92
C PRO A 238 -0.79 1.30 -3.94
N ARG A 239 0.48 1.60 -3.87
CA ARG A 239 1.16 2.53 -4.78
C ARG A 239 2.44 1.93 -5.36
N CYS A 240 2.90 2.52 -6.46
CA CYS A 240 4.08 2.08 -7.19
C CYS A 240 5.33 1.90 -6.32
N ASN A 241 5.55 2.81 -5.36
CA ASN A 241 6.73 2.75 -4.49
C ASN A 241 6.77 1.48 -3.61
N ASN A 242 5.59 0.87 -3.38
CA ASN A 242 5.44 -0.35 -2.61
C ASN A 242 5.38 -1.60 -3.48
N LEU A 243 5.50 -1.45 -4.80
CA LEU A 243 5.47 -2.53 -5.78
C LEU A 243 6.88 -2.97 -6.16
N PHE A 244 7.10 -4.27 -6.22
CA PHE A 244 8.25 -4.89 -6.83
C PHE A 244 7.81 -5.88 -7.90
N ILE A 245 8.49 -5.87 -9.05
CA ILE A 245 8.20 -6.74 -10.20
C ILE A 245 9.50 -7.43 -10.59
N ASN A 246 9.44 -8.70 -10.95
CA ASN A 246 10.61 -9.38 -11.48
C ASN A 246 10.91 -8.92 -12.92
N LYS A 247 12.13 -9.21 -13.38
CA LYS A 247 12.62 -8.76 -14.71
C LYS A 247 11.76 -9.19 -15.89
N ASN A 248 11.03 -10.32 -15.76
CA ASN A 248 10.16 -10.83 -16.82
C ASN A 248 8.76 -10.21 -16.81
N ASN A 249 8.43 -9.40 -15.81
CA ASN A 249 7.09 -8.84 -15.57
C ASN A 249 6.00 -9.92 -15.52
N ASP A 250 6.28 -11.04 -14.86
CA ASP A 250 5.34 -12.16 -14.67
C ASP A 250 5.10 -12.49 -13.19
N LEU A 251 5.92 -11.94 -12.28
CA LEU A 251 5.77 -12.03 -10.84
C LEU A 251 5.84 -10.65 -10.21
N MET A 252 5.05 -10.44 -9.17
CA MET A 252 5.09 -9.23 -8.37
C MET A 252 4.96 -9.52 -6.89
N THR A 253 5.30 -8.53 -6.09
CA THR A 253 4.99 -8.48 -4.67
C THR A 253 4.79 -7.06 -4.20
N MET A 254 4.03 -6.89 -3.11
CA MET A 254 3.87 -5.62 -2.42
C MET A 254 4.59 -5.65 -1.09
N ILE A 255 5.15 -4.51 -0.69
CA ILE A 255 5.79 -4.27 0.60
C ILE A 255 5.11 -3.12 1.33
N ASP A 256 5.52 -2.85 2.57
CA ASP A 256 5.02 -1.72 3.36
C ASP A 256 3.55 -1.87 3.79
N TRP A 257 3.30 -2.89 4.60
CA TRP A 257 1.97 -3.27 5.10
C TRP A 257 1.52 -2.50 6.36
N GLN A 258 1.99 -1.27 6.53
CA GLN A 258 1.72 -0.46 7.73
C GLN A 258 0.29 0.08 7.81
N TYR A 259 -0.37 0.24 6.65
CA TYR A 259 -1.71 0.83 6.55
C TYR A 259 -2.84 -0.19 6.37
N ILE A 260 -2.54 -1.47 6.61
CA ILE A 260 -3.56 -2.52 6.48
C ILE A 260 -4.80 -2.20 7.28
N ASN A 261 -5.93 -2.53 6.69
CA ASN A 261 -7.23 -2.44 7.35
C ASN A 261 -8.21 -3.45 6.74
N ILE A 262 -9.45 -3.50 7.28
CA ILE A 262 -10.51 -4.33 6.75
C ILE A 262 -11.53 -3.42 6.08
N GLY A 263 -11.88 -3.73 4.83
CA GLY A 263 -12.82 -2.95 4.03
C GLY A 263 -13.20 -3.63 2.73
N LEU A 264 -13.84 -2.88 1.83
CA LEU A 264 -14.21 -3.39 0.51
C LEU A 264 -12.98 -3.48 -0.39
N GLY A 265 -12.65 -4.68 -0.88
CA GLY A 265 -11.41 -5.00 -1.59
C GLY A 265 -11.12 -4.14 -2.81
N LEU A 266 -12.15 -3.71 -3.52
CA LEU A 266 -12.06 -2.82 -4.67
C LEU A 266 -11.31 -1.51 -4.40
N LYS A 267 -11.24 -1.05 -3.14
CA LYS A 267 -10.56 0.20 -2.79
C LYS A 267 -9.08 0.17 -3.19
N ASP A 268 -8.37 -0.92 -2.92
CA ASP A 268 -6.96 -1.04 -3.30
C ASP A 268 -6.77 -1.03 -4.82
N ILE A 269 -7.61 -1.77 -5.55
CA ILE A 269 -7.56 -1.86 -7.00
C ILE A 269 -7.83 -0.51 -7.67
N ILE A 270 -8.91 0.16 -7.25
CA ILE A 270 -9.31 1.46 -7.81
C ILE A 270 -8.24 2.51 -7.52
N LEU A 271 -7.71 2.53 -6.31
CA LEU A 271 -6.68 3.48 -5.92
C LEU A 271 -5.39 3.24 -6.73
N PHE A 272 -4.96 1.98 -6.87
CA PHE A 272 -3.78 1.65 -7.66
C PHE A 272 -3.96 2.03 -9.13
N ILE A 273 -5.00 1.50 -9.79
CA ILE A 273 -5.24 1.77 -11.21
C ILE A 273 -5.40 3.26 -11.44
N GLY A 274 -6.24 3.91 -10.65
CA GLY A 274 -6.57 5.33 -10.82
C GLY A 274 -5.38 6.28 -10.63
N THR A 275 -4.40 5.92 -9.78
CA THR A 275 -3.20 6.74 -9.55
C THR A 275 -2.02 6.39 -10.46
N MET A 276 -2.08 5.23 -11.14
CA MET A 276 -1.02 4.76 -12.04
C MET A 276 -1.41 4.77 -13.51
N LEU A 277 -2.70 4.97 -13.80
CA LEU A 277 -3.21 5.08 -15.18
C LEU A 277 -2.68 6.35 -15.84
N ASP A 278 -2.22 6.22 -17.11
CA ASP A 278 -1.82 7.31 -17.96
C ASP A 278 -2.64 7.26 -19.26
N GLU A 279 -2.94 8.39 -19.86
CA GLU A 279 -3.79 8.48 -21.05
C GLU A 279 -3.35 7.58 -22.21
N ASN A 280 -2.03 7.30 -22.29
CA ASN A 280 -1.40 6.54 -23.36
C ASN A 280 -1.19 5.06 -23.03
N ASN A 281 -1.37 4.64 -21.77
CA ASN A 281 -1.00 3.27 -21.34
C ASN A 281 -2.18 2.30 -21.21
N ILE A 282 -3.40 2.79 -21.05
CA ILE A 282 -4.60 1.94 -20.95
C ILE A 282 -5.78 2.58 -21.68
N LYS A 283 -6.33 1.83 -22.62
CA LYS A 283 -7.57 2.19 -23.31
C LYS A 283 -8.78 1.91 -22.40
N LYS A 284 -9.92 2.49 -22.75
CA LYS A 284 -11.17 2.27 -22.01
C LYS A 284 -11.58 0.80 -21.97
N GLU A 285 -11.46 0.11 -23.09
CA GLU A 285 -11.79 -1.31 -23.22
C GLU A 285 -10.91 -2.16 -22.30
N GLU A 286 -9.60 -1.86 -22.25
CA GLU A 286 -8.64 -2.54 -21.37
C GLU A 286 -8.94 -2.28 -19.89
N LEU A 287 -9.39 -1.06 -19.53
CA LEU A 287 -9.84 -0.78 -18.17
C LEU A 287 -11.06 -1.62 -17.78
N MET A 288 -12.00 -1.80 -18.70
CA MET A 288 -13.17 -2.66 -18.45
C MET A 288 -12.75 -4.13 -18.34
N GLU A 289 -11.80 -4.59 -19.14
CA GLU A 289 -11.21 -5.93 -19.02
C GLU A 289 -10.54 -6.14 -17.65
N LEU A 290 -9.80 -5.16 -17.12
CA LEU A 290 -9.19 -5.24 -15.79
C LEU A 290 -10.24 -5.33 -14.69
N LYS A 291 -11.32 -4.56 -14.81
CA LYS A 291 -12.47 -4.63 -13.91
C LYS A 291 -13.09 -6.04 -13.90
N ASP A 292 -13.33 -6.59 -15.10
CA ASP A 292 -13.89 -7.93 -15.27
C ASP A 292 -12.93 -9.02 -14.79
N LEU A 293 -11.64 -8.87 -15.06
CA LEU A 293 -10.59 -9.78 -14.58
C LEU A 293 -10.59 -9.87 -13.05
N TYR A 294 -10.69 -8.73 -12.36
CA TYR A 294 -10.75 -8.73 -10.90
C TYR A 294 -11.97 -9.47 -10.37
N PHE A 295 -13.17 -9.17 -10.88
CA PHE A 295 -14.40 -9.84 -10.48
C PHE A 295 -14.30 -11.36 -10.70
N ASN A 296 -13.92 -11.77 -11.93
CA ASN A 296 -13.83 -13.18 -12.29
C ASN A 296 -12.75 -13.91 -11.46
N SER A 297 -11.64 -13.24 -11.13
CA SER A 297 -10.57 -13.79 -10.30
C SER A 297 -11.03 -14.00 -8.86
N LEU A 298 -11.81 -13.08 -8.28
CA LEU A 298 -12.42 -13.28 -6.95
C LEU A 298 -13.31 -14.53 -6.93
N ILE A 299 -14.20 -14.67 -7.92
CA ILE A 299 -15.11 -15.82 -8.02
C ILE A 299 -14.30 -17.13 -8.20
N LYS A 300 -13.31 -17.12 -9.10
CA LYS A 300 -12.40 -18.26 -9.33
C LYS A 300 -11.65 -18.65 -8.05
N ASN A 301 -11.27 -17.69 -7.21
CA ASN A 301 -10.60 -17.91 -5.93
C ASN A 301 -11.56 -18.24 -4.78
N GLY A 302 -12.85 -18.51 -5.10
CA GLY A 302 -13.83 -19.04 -4.15
C GLY A 302 -14.57 -17.99 -3.32
N VAL A 303 -14.61 -16.74 -3.76
CA VAL A 303 -15.51 -15.73 -3.20
C VAL A 303 -16.95 -16.08 -3.59
N LYS A 304 -17.85 -16.14 -2.60
CA LYS A 304 -19.25 -16.46 -2.77
C LYS A 304 -20.11 -15.25 -2.35
N ASN A 305 -21.36 -15.23 -2.85
CA ASN A 305 -22.38 -14.23 -2.47
C ASN A 305 -21.97 -12.78 -2.80
N TYR A 306 -21.14 -12.60 -3.83
CA TYR A 306 -20.77 -11.31 -4.38
C TYR A 306 -21.11 -11.29 -5.86
N ASP A 307 -22.33 -10.83 -6.17
CA ASP A 307 -22.84 -10.82 -7.54
C ASP A 307 -22.34 -9.61 -8.34
N ARG A 308 -22.53 -9.67 -9.66
CA ARG A 308 -22.07 -8.62 -10.56
C ARG A 308 -22.73 -7.27 -10.29
N LYS A 309 -24.00 -7.24 -9.93
CA LYS A 309 -24.71 -5.99 -9.65
C LYS A 309 -24.11 -5.28 -8.44
N LYS A 310 -23.88 -6.03 -7.35
CA LYS A 310 -23.26 -5.49 -6.13
C LYS A 310 -21.83 -5.05 -6.40
N PHE A 311 -21.07 -5.81 -7.20
CA PHE A 311 -19.73 -5.45 -7.61
C PHE A 311 -19.70 -4.13 -8.40
N ASP A 312 -20.61 -3.93 -9.36
CA ASP A 312 -20.66 -2.70 -10.17
C ASP A 312 -21.08 -1.48 -9.33
N GLU A 313 -21.98 -1.67 -8.36
CA GLU A 313 -22.33 -0.63 -7.38
C GLU A 313 -21.14 -0.26 -6.48
N ASP A 314 -20.42 -1.25 -5.96
CA ASP A 314 -19.26 -1.04 -5.11
C ASP A 314 -18.12 -0.37 -5.88
N TRP A 315 -17.89 -0.78 -7.14
CA TRP A 315 -16.93 -0.13 -8.04
C TRP A 315 -17.21 1.36 -8.19
N LYS A 316 -18.45 1.71 -8.48
CA LYS A 316 -18.88 3.10 -8.63
C LYS A 316 -18.69 3.89 -7.33
N ASN A 317 -19.21 3.39 -6.21
CA ASN A 317 -19.15 4.08 -4.92
C ASN A 317 -17.71 4.26 -4.44
N LEU A 318 -16.87 3.22 -4.55
CA LEU A 318 -15.47 3.30 -4.14
C LEU A 318 -14.62 4.17 -5.06
N THR A 319 -14.95 4.24 -6.37
CA THR A 319 -14.32 5.21 -7.26
C THR A 319 -14.57 6.64 -6.76
N MET A 320 -15.79 6.95 -6.33
CA MET A 320 -16.14 8.26 -5.77
C MET A 320 -15.44 8.52 -4.44
N VAL A 321 -15.34 7.51 -3.55
CA VAL A 321 -14.60 7.63 -2.29
C VAL A 321 -13.10 7.87 -2.52
N CYS A 322 -12.49 7.14 -3.45
CA CYS A 322 -11.08 7.34 -3.80
C CYS A 322 -10.84 8.73 -4.39
N LEU A 323 -11.76 9.24 -5.21
CA LEU A 323 -11.71 10.63 -5.68
C LEU A 323 -11.79 11.62 -4.52
N CYS A 324 -12.70 11.42 -3.57
CA CYS A 324 -12.81 12.28 -2.40
C CYS A 324 -11.53 12.28 -1.55
N ASN A 325 -10.90 11.10 -1.38
CA ASN A 325 -9.61 10.99 -0.69
C ASN A 325 -8.52 11.80 -1.40
N ILE A 326 -8.44 11.72 -2.74
CA ILE A 326 -7.48 12.48 -3.54
C ILE A 326 -7.74 13.98 -3.43
N ILE A 327 -8.99 14.43 -3.58
CA ILE A 327 -9.37 15.84 -3.41
C ILE A 327 -9.00 16.33 -2.01
N SER A 328 -9.26 15.55 -0.97
CA SER A 328 -8.96 15.92 0.41
C SER A 328 -7.47 15.97 0.72
N ALA A 329 -6.65 15.22 -0.04
CA ALA A 329 -5.20 15.23 0.02
C ALA A 329 -4.55 16.24 -0.93
N SER A 330 -5.35 16.96 -1.74
CA SER A 330 -4.85 17.99 -2.67
C SER A 330 -3.93 18.98 -1.97
N ALA A 331 -2.81 19.32 -2.63
CA ALA A 331 -1.67 19.98 -2.02
C ALA A 331 -2.03 21.21 -1.17
N GLU A 332 -1.55 21.21 0.06
CA GLU A 332 -1.44 22.41 0.89
C GLU A 332 -0.02 22.94 0.81
N GLU A 333 0.11 24.27 0.82
CA GLU A 333 1.39 24.97 0.79
C GLU A 333 2.31 24.65 2.00
N ASN A 334 1.83 23.88 3.00
CA ASN A 334 2.47 23.76 4.33
C ASN A 334 2.73 22.32 4.82
N ILE A 335 3.26 21.44 3.99
CA ILE A 335 3.72 20.12 4.49
C ILE A 335 5.22 20.18 4.80
N GLY A 336 5.56 20.54 6.06
CA GLY A 336 6.91 20.50 6.62
C GLY A 336 7.83 21.65 6.18
N ASP A 337 8.92 21.84 6.93
CA ASP A 337 9.89 22.94 6.74
C ASP A 337 10.91 22.65 5.61
N ASP A 338 10.89 21.44 5.00
CA ASP A 338 11.82 21.02 3.95
C ASP A 338 11.19 21.26 2.57
N GLU A 339 11.68 22.29 1.87
CA GLU A 339 11.17 22.74 0.58
C GLU A 339 11.27 21.65 -0.52
N GLU A 340 12.37 20.90 -0.56
CA GLU A 340 12.58 19.83 -1.55
C GLU A 340 11.59 18.68 -1.35
N LYS A 341 11.37 18.26 -0.10
CA LYS A 341 10.37 17.22 0.22
C LYS A 341 8.95 17.69 -0.10
N ARG A 342 8.65 18.96 0.15
CA ARG A 342 7.35 19.58 -0.16
C ARG A 342 7.10 19.62 -1.67
N GLU A 343 8.07 20.07 -2.48
CA GLU A 343 7.96 20.07 -3.93
C GLU A 343 7.76 18.65 -4.49
N LYS A 344 8.55 17.69 -4.01
CA LYS A 344 8.41 16.29 -4.40
C LYS A 344 7.02 15.74 -4.05
N TYR A 345 6.51 16.03 -2.87
CA TYR A 345 5.17 15.63 -2.43
C TYR A 345 4.08 16.25 -3.31
N ASN A 346 4.14 17.56 -3.54
CA ASN A 346 3.17 18.28 -4.37
C ASN A 346 3.14 17.75 -5.81
N LYS A 347 4.32 17.51 -6.41
CA LYS A 347 4.41 16.87 -7.74
C LYS A 347 3.71 15.51 -7.77
N HIS A 348 3.81 14.74 -6.69
CA HIS A 348 3.16 13.44 -6.59
C HIS A 348 1.64 13.54 -6.52
N ILE A 349 1.14 14.44 -5.70
CA ILE A 349 -0.31 14.68 -5.58
C ILE A 349 -0.88 15.14 -6.92
N LEU A 350 -0.28 16.15 -7.56
CA LEU A 350 -0.73 16.64 -8.85
C LEU A 350 -0.74 15.55 -9.94
N THR A 351 0.27 14.69 -9.94
CA THR A 351 0.30 13.56 -10.87
C THR A 351 -0.81 12.55 -10.59
N ALA A 352 -1.07 12.24 -9.33
CA ALA A 352 -2.15 11.34 -8.93
C ALA A 352 -3.53 11.93 -9.27
N GLU A 353 -3.73 13.24 -9.04
CA GLU A 353 -4.95 13.96 -9.41
C GLU A 353 -5.23 13.84 -10.91
N LYS A 354 -4.24 14.20 -11.75
CA LYS A 354 -4.35 14.10 -13.21
C LYS A 354 -4.75 12.69 -13.65
N ARG A 355 -4.00 11.69 -13.19
CA ARG A 355 -4.25 10.28 -13.55
C ARG A 355 -5.64 9.81 -13.10
N PHE A 356 -6.06 10.19 -11.90
CA PHE A 356 -7.37 9.80 -11.39
C PHE A 356 -8.52 10.49 -12.12
N ILE A 357 -8.35 11.75 -12.55
CA ILE A 357 -9.32 12.44 -13.44
C ILE A 357 -9.48 11.65 -14.75
N GLU A 358 -8.38 11.26 -15.38
CA GLU A 358 -8.41 10.45 -16.59
C GLU A 358 -9.09 9.10 -16.38
N PHE A 359 -8.79 8.44 -15.25
CA PHE A 359 -9.42 7.19 -14.84
C PHE A 359 -10.94 7.33 -14.76
N ILE A 360 -11.45 8.37 -14.11
CA ILE A 360 -12.89 8.62 -13.97
C ILE A 360 -13.52 8.90 -15.34
N GLN A 361 -12.90 9.72 -16.15
CA GLN A 361 -13.46 10.12 -17.46
C GLN A 361 -13.47 8.98 -18.49
N LYS A 362 -12.61 7.97 -18.32
CA LYS A 362 -12.66 6.72 -19.10
C LYS A 362 -13.84 5.82 -18.71
N GLN A 363 -14.46 6.05 -17.55
CA GLN A 363 -15.64 5.32 -17.08
C GLN A 363 -16.92 6.11 -17.46
N LYS A 364 -17.94 5.42 -17.95
CA LYS A 364 -19.29 5.99 -18.03
C LYS A 364 -20.00 5.64 -16.74
N PHE A 365 -20.16 6.60 -15.85
CA PHE A 365 -21.02 6.47 -14.68
C PHE A 365 -22.46 6.82 -14.99
#